data_872751294adf3fe1e7b973a6df6188c6
#
_entry.id   872751294adf3fe1e7b973a6df6188c6
#
_cell.length_a   1.000
_cell.length_b   1.000
_cell.length_c   1.000
_cell.angle_alpha   90.00
_cell.angle_beta   90.00
_cell.angle_gamma   90.00
#
_symmetry.space_group_name_H-M   'P 1'
#
loop_
_entity.id
_entity.type
_entity.pdbx_description
1 polymer ?
#
loop_
_entity_poly.entity_id
_entity_poly.type
_entity_poly.pdbx_seq_one_letter_code
_entity_poly.pdbx_strand_id
1 'polypeptide(L)'
;MFGSDHVVPAMPTLRVTAILKTDISGSTPRFRSLPQADLSALLTEHREFVFRLAEGKEGRIVKAQGDGFWITFPSVTAAALAAMAMQEELRRTQLNKGEDRLAMRIVITLGDVLHEEGDFFGDAVALAARIETITPPDEIYMSAAARFAVNHGEVRTTLVDAFALKGFPEPVPIYRVEQTHRTQVISGQYILWTDLRGFGKFAATGRITEAERVLDRLLDLVSQICQEFGGINRFSDGDTHCLTFSDADRAMAATERMAQDWDLFDRREQLNCGMTAALHKGTLCLFRSYVLGTALNVVAGIVDSSRSQSQTGSEIFLTGEVQRELTGSHWISRLHRVEIGLGDRNQLGGIDIFRLGPRGD
;
A
#
# COMPACT_ATOMS: atom_id res chain seq x y z
N MET A 1 -61.66 -29.77 20.50
CA MET A 1 -61.29 -28.34 20.26
C MET A 1 -59.85 -28.36 19.77
N PHE A 2 -59.68 -28.30 18.45
CA PHE A 2 -58.40 -28.22 17.82
C PHE A 2 -58.16 -26.78 17.42
N GLY A 3 -57.29 -26.11 18.14
CA GLY A 3 -56.79 -24.80 17.76
C GLY A 3 -55.74 -24.97 16.67
N SER A 4 -56.06 -24.66 15.45
CA SER A 4 -55.11 -24.50 14.36
C SER A 4 -54.42 -23.14 14.53
N ASP A 5 -53.22 -23.13 15.03
CA ASP A 5 -52.33 -21.97 14.95
C ASP A 5 -52.01 -21.71 13.48
N HIS A 6 -52.79 -20.86 12.84
CA HIS A 6 -52.44 -20.27 11.56
C HIS A 6 -51.25 -19.31 11.79
N VAL A 7 -50.02 -19.84 11.56
CA VAL A 7 -48.85 -18.97 11.39
C VAL A 7 -49.12 -18.12 10.15
N VAL A 8 -49.48 -16.86 10.36
CA VAL A 8 -49.58 -15.88 9.28
C VAL A 8 -48.17 -15.71 8.70
N PRO A 9 -47.96 -16.03 7.42
CA PRO A 9 -46.63 -15.84 6.82
C PRO A 9 -46.24 -14.37 6.94
N ALA A 10 -45.02 -14.10 7.38
CA ALA A 10 -44.52 -12.75 7.51
C ALA A 10 -44.61 -12.06 6.14
N MET A 11 -45.29 -10.92 6.07
CA MET A 11 -45.37 -10.14 4.83
C MET A 11 -44.01 -9.78 4.31
N PRO A 12 -43.72 -9.98 3.01
CA PRO A 12 -42.46 -9.62 2.43
C PRO A 12 -42.15 -8.13 2.66
N THR A 13 -41.00 -7.82 3.21
CA THR A 13 -40.60 -6.45 3.55
C THR A 13 -39.60 -5.91 2.55
N LEU A 14 -39.98 -4.78 1.90
CA LEU A 14 -39.08 -4.01 1.04
C LEU A 14 -38.15 -3.15 1.91
N ARG A 15 -36.83 -3.25 1.73
CA ARG A 15 -35.83 -2.47 2.48
C ARG A 15 -34.67 -2.07 1.60
N VAL A 16 -34.18 -0.84 1.78
CA VAL A 16 -32.88 -0.44 1.21
C VAL A 16 -31.78 -1.23 1.89
N THR A 17 -31.05 -2.00 1.11
CA THR A 17 -30.06 -2.97 1.64
C THR A 17 -28.73 -2.84 0.90
N ALA A 18 -27.64 -2.79 1.65
CA ALA A 18 -26.28 -2.93 1.11
C ALA A 18 -26.01 -4.42 0.89
N ILE A 19 -25.74 -4.79 -0.35
CA ILE A 19 -25.49 -6.18 -0.77
C ILE A 19 -24.01 -6.30 -1.14
N LEU A 20 -23.39 -7.37 -0.68
CA LEU A 20 -22.08 -7.82 -1.13
C LEU A 20 -22.23 -9.21 -1.75
N LYS A 21 -21.73 -9.37 -2.97
CA LYS A 21 -21.62 -10.66 -3.65
C LYS A 21 -20.17 -11.02 -3.85
N THR A 22 -19.81 -12.26 -3.49
CA THR A 22 -18.47 -12.83 -3.75
C THR A 22 -18.55 -13.96 -4.77
N ASP A 23 -17.45 -14.20 -5.48
CA ASP A 23 -17.29 -15.34 -6.39
C ASP A 23 -15.79 -15.65 -6.58
N ILE A 24 -15.41 -16.94 -6.65
CA ILE A 24 -14.04 -17.36 -6.95
C ILE A 24 -13.83 -17.37 -8.47
N SER A 25 -12.92 -16.57 -8.95
CA SER A 25 -12.61 -16.50 -10.37
C SER A 25 -11.98 -17.80 -10.88
N GLY A 26 -12.53 -18.32 -11.99
CA GLY A 26 -11.99 -19.55 -12.61
C GLY A 26 -12.18 -20.84 -11.80
N SER A 27 -13.12 -20.86 -10.85
CA SER A 27 -13.37 -21.99 -9.96
C SER A 27 -13.84 -23.25 -10.70
N THR A 28 -14.70 -23.12 -11.71
CA THR A 28 -15.36 -24.25 -12.39
C THR A 28 -14.40 -25.26 -13.02
N PRO A 29 -13.41 -24.89 -13.84
CA PRO A 29 -12.43 -25.83 -14.37
C PRO A 29 -11.59 -26.49 -13.27
N ARG A 30 -11.18 -25.72 -12.28
CA ARG A 30 -10.36 -26.17 -11.16
C ARG A 30 -11.12 -27.16 -10.28
N PHE A 31 -12.36 -26.89 -9.94
CA PHE A 31 -13.18 -27.76 -9.11
C PHE A 31 -13.47 -29.11 -9.78
N ARG A 32 -13.53 -29.15 -11.12
CA ARG A 32 -13.68 -30.38 -11.87
C ARG A 32 -12.44 -31.31 -11.83
N SER A 33 -11.26 -30.72 -11.61
CA SER A 33 -9.99 -31.49 -11.56
C SER A 33 -9.61 -31.96 -10.17
N LEU A 34 -10.24 -31.44 -9.10
CA LEU A 34 -9.94 -31.81 -7.72
C LEU A 34 -10.68 -33.09 -7.29
N PRO A 35 -10.03 -33.95 -6.48
CA PRO A 35 -10.73 -35.03 -5.78
C PRO A 35 -11.85 -34.46 -4.91
N GLN A 36 -12.95 -35.22 -4.75
CA GLN A 36 -14.13 -34.73 -4.02
C GLN A 36 -13.85 -34.34 -2.56
N ALA A 37 -12.94 -35.02 -1.89
CA ALA A 37 -12.54 -34.73 -0.51
C ALA A 37 -11.81 -33.39 -0.43
N ASP A 38 -10.87 -33.09 -1.36
CA ASP A 38 -10.09 -31.87 -1.40
C ASP A 38 -10.97 -30.67 -1.78
N LEU A 39 -11.91 -30.88 -2.70
CA LEU A 39 -12.90 -29.85 -3.06
C LEU A 39 -13.79 -29.50 -1.87
N SER A 40 -14.27 -30.51 -1.11
CA SER A 40 -15.11 -30.29 0.07
C SER A 40 -14.34 -29.51 1.15
N ALA A 41 -13.09 -29.88 1.40
CA ALA A 41 -12.22 -29.17 2.35
C ALA A 41 -12.00 -27.69 1.94
N LEU A 42 -11.66 -27.46 0.66
CA LEU A 42 -11.44 -26.12 0.12
C LEU A 42 -12.68 -25.23 0.24
N LEU A 43 -13.86 -25.76 -0.11
CA LEU A 43 -15.12 -25.00 -0.02
C LEU A 43 -15.52 -24.72 1.44
N THR A 44 -15.21 -25.65 2.36
CA THR A 44 -15.46 -25.44 3.78
C THR A 44 -14.54 -24.34 4.33
N GLU A 45 -13.24 -24.40 4.05
CA GLU A 45 -12.27 -23.37 4.46
C GLU A 45 -12.65 -22.00 3.89
N HIS A 46 -13.02 -21.95 2.61
CA HIS A 46 -13.47 -20.72 1.96
C HIS A 46 -14.73 -20.13 2.61
N ARG A 47 -15.70 -20.99 2.93
CA ARG A 47 -16.92 -20.59 3.62
C ARG A 47 -16.64 -20.00 5.00
N GLU A 48 -15.85 -20.68 5.83
CA GLU A 48 -15.47 -20.22 7.17
C GLU A 48 -14.73 -18.89 7.10
N PHE A 49 -13.84 -18.73 6.13
CA PHE A 49 -13.13 -17.50 5.85
C PHE A 49 -14.08 -16.33 5.55
N VAL A 50 -15.00 -16.49 4.60
CA VAL A 50 -15.95 -15.43 4.21
C VAL A 50 -16.88 -15.09 5.37
N PHE A 51 -17.39 -16.09 6.10
CA PHE A 51 -18.31 -15.90 7.23
C PHE A 51 -17.66 -15.09 8.34
N ARG A 52 -16.47 -15.49 8.77
CA ARG A 52 -15.72 -14.80 9.83
C ARG A 52 -15.49 -13.32 9.52
N LEU A 53 -15.12 -12.99 8.30
CA LEU A 53 -14.84 -11.61 7.90
C LEU A 53 -16.11 -10.78 7.67
N ALA A 54 -17.19 -11.41 7.22
CA ALA A 54 -18.49 -10.75 7.11
C ALA A 54 -19.07 -10.44 8.49
N GLU A 55 -19.13 -11.42 9.39
CA GLU A 55 -19.64 -11.25 10.76
C GLU A 55 -18.87 -10.18 11.55
N GLY A 56 -17.55 -10.07 11.35
CA GLY A 56 -16.73 -9.01 11.93
C GLY A 56 -17.11 -7.58 11.52
N LYS A 57 -18.02 -7.42 10.55
CA LYS A 57 -18.60 -6.15 10.09
C LYS A 57 -20.14 -6.19 10.09
N GLU A 58 -20.74 -7.02 10.93
CA GLU A 58 -22.18 -7.19 11.06
C GLU A 58 -22.89 -7.68 9.78
N GLY A 59 -22.14 -8.33 8.88
CA GLY A 59 -22.67 -8.93 7.66
C GLY A 59 -23.47 -10.20 7.97
N ARG A 60 -24.58 -10.39 7.24
CA ARG A 60 -25.43 -11.57 7.33
C ARG A 60 -25.43 -12.29 6.00
N ILE A 61 -25.04 -13.57 6.02
CA ILE A 61 -25.11 -14.42 4.84
C ILE A 61 -26.57 -14.73 4.56
N VAL A 62 -27.05 -14.34 3.38
CA VAL A 62 -28.43 -14.61 2.94
C VAL A 62 -28.46 -15.90 2.13
N LYS A 63 -27.50 -16.08 1.22
CA LYS A 63 -27.48 -17.21 0.30
C LYS A 63 -26.06 -17.62 -0.06
N ALA A 64 -25.82 -18.92 -0.16
CA ALA A 64 -24.62 -19.49 -0.75
C ALA A 64 -24.98 -20.14 -2.09
N GLN A 65 -24.24 -19.88 -3.13
CA GLN A 65 -24.44 -20.43 -4.47
C GLN A 65 -23.10 -20.90 -5.05
N GLY A 66 -22.84 -22.19 -4.97
CA GLY A 66 -21.53 -22.74 -5.33
C GLY A 66 -20.44 -22.24 -4.37
N ASP A 67 -19.46 -21.54 -4.91
CA ASP A 67 -18.36 -20.89 -4.21
C ASP A 67 -18.62 -19.38 -3.94
N GLY A 68 -19.76 -18.89 -4.39
CA GLY A 68 -20.17 -17.50 -4.18
C GLY A 68 -21.13 -17.32 -3.02
N PHE A 69 -21.06 -16.16 -2.38
CA PHE A 69 -21.91 -15.77 -1.25
C PHE A 69 -22.61 -14.45 -1.51
N TRP A 70 -23.88 -14.40 -1.06
CA TRP A 70 -24.66 -13.20 -0.99
C TRP A 70 -24.80 -12.77 0.46
N ILE A 71 -24.36 -11.57 0.76
CA ILE A 71 -24.22 -11.07 2.11
C ILE A 71 -24.88 -9.69 2.19
N THR A 72 -25.68 -9.46 3.21
CA THR A 72 -26.25 -8.14 3.48
C THR A 72 -25.52 -7.47 4.64
N PHE A 73 -25.39 -6.15 4.58
CA PHE A 73 -24.71 -5.35 5.61
C PHE A 73 -25.60 -4.18 6.06
N PRO A 74 -25.34 -3.67 7.30
CA PRO A 74 -26.07 -2.50 7.82
C PRO A 74 -25.74 -1.22 7.07
N SER A 75 -24.59 -1.15 6.39
CA SER A 75 -24.18 -0.02 5.57
C SER A 75 -23.25 -0.45 4.42
N VAL A 76 -23.16 0.38 3.40
CA VAL A 76 -22.23 0.19 2.29
C VAL A 76 -20.77 0.27 2.77
N THR A 77 -20.48 1.11 3.75
CA THR A 77 -19.14 1.23 4.34
C THR A 77 -18.72 -0.07 5.02
N ALA A 78 -19.63 -0.68 5.81
CA ALA A 78 -19.37 -1.98 6.44
C ALA A 78 -19.12 -3.07 5.38
N ALA A 79 -19.91 -3.11 4.31
CA ALA A 79 -19.71 -4.02 3.19
C ALA A 79 -18.34 -3.81 2.51
N ALA A 80 -17.96 -2.57 2.25
CA ALA A 80 -16.69 -2.25 1.62
C ALA A 80 -15.48 -2.61 2.50
N LEU A 81 -15.55 -2.34 3.79
CA LEU A 81 -14.50 -2.72 4.75
C LEU A 81 -14.37 -4.25 4.90
N ALA A 82 -15.49 -4.98 4.88
CA ALA A 82 -15.48 -6.44 4.86
C ALA A 82 -14.85 -6.97 3.56
N ALA A 83 -15.22 -6.43 2.40
CA ALA A 83 -14.65 -6.78 1.10
C ALA A 83 -13.14 -6.56 1.04
N MET A 84 -12.68 -5.41 1.53
CA MET A 84 -11.24 -5.10 1.59
C MET A 84 -10.50 -6.07 2.51
N ALA A 85 -11.06 -6.41 3.67
CA ALA A 85 -10.48 -7.39 4.59
C ALA A 85 -10.42 -8.79 3.96
N MET A 86 -11.47 -9.23 3.23
CA MET A 86 -11.48 -10.49 2.50
C MET A 86 -10.37 -10.56 1.44
N GLN A 87 -10.21 -9.50 0.64
CA GLN A 87 -9.17 -9.46 -0.38
C GLN A 87 -7.76 -9.43 0.23
N GLU A 88 -7.57 -8.70 1.31
CA GLU A 88 -6.27 -8.62 2.00
C GLU A 88 -5.87 -9.96 2.61
N GLU A 89 -6.76 -10.58 3.36
CA GLU A 89 -6.52 -11.88 4.00
C GLU A 89 -6.29 -12.97 2.95
N LEU A 90 -7.08 -12.98 1.85
CA LEU A 90 -6.91 -13.95 0.76
C LEU A 90 -5.54 -13.78 0.11
N ARG A 91 -5.11 -12.56 -0.19
CA ARG A 91 -3.76 -12.31 -0.72
C ARG A 91 -2.68 -12.80 0.23
N ARG A 92 -2.80 -12.50 1.52
CA ARG A 92 -1.82 -12.88 2.53
C ARG A 92 -1.67 -14.41 2.63
N THR A 93 -2.76 -15.14 2.61
CA THR A 93 -2.77 -16.61 2.72
C THR A 93 -2.36 -17.32 1.42
N GLN A 94 -2.41 -16.62 0.27
CA GLN A 94 -2.14 -17.19 -1.05
C GLN A 94 -0.77 -16.80 -1.64
N LEU A 95 0.05 -16.01 -0.92
CA LEU A 95 1.32 -15.46 -1.41
C LEU A 95 2.27 -16.49 -2.04
N ASN A 96 2.26 -17.74 -1.54
CA ASN A 96 3.18 -18.79 -1.98
C ASN A 96 2.54 -19.86 -2.88
N LYS A 97 1.28 -19.65 -3.34
CA LYS A 97 0.54 -20.69 -4.10
C LYS A 97 0.70 -20.57 -5.62
N GLY A 98 1.44 -19.59 -6.14
CA GLY A 98 1.70 -19.44 -7.58
C GLY A 98 0.41 -19.45 -8.43
N GLU A 99 0.37 -20.30 -9.46
CA GLU A 99 -0.80 -20.48 -10.34
C GLU A 99 -2.00 -21.13 -9.62
N ASP A 100 -1.75 -21.85 -8.53
CA ASP A 100 -2.79 -22.47 -7.69
C ASP A 100 -3.48 -21.48 -6.75
N ARG A 101 -3.20 -20.20 -6.88
CA ARG A 101 -3.82 -19.14 -6.08
C ARG A 101 -5.31 -19.00 -6.36
N LEU A 102 -6.11 -18.91 -5.30
CA LEU A 102 -7.50 -18.49 -5.43
C LEU A 102 -7.57 -16.98 -5.62
N ALA A 103 -8.37 -16.52 -6.56
CA ALA A 103 -8.66 -15.13 -6.78
C ALA A 103 -10.16 -14.89 -6.66
N MET A 104 -10.57 -13.92 -5.88
CA MET A 104 -11.98 -13.63 -5.62
C MET A 104 -12.42 -12.32 -6.26
N ARG A 105 -13.61 -12.32 -6.84
CA ARG A 105 -14.32 -11.11 -7.28
C ARG A 105 -15.32 -10.71 -6.23
N ILE A 106 -15.42 -9.43 -5.94
CA ILE A 106 -16.41 -8.91 -5.00
C ILE A 106 -17.17 -7.76 -5.62
N VAL A 107 -18.47 -7.76 -5.43
CA VAL A 107 -19.37 -6.69 -5.93
C VAL A 107 -20.19 -6.13 -4.78
N ILE A 108 -20.33 -4.81 -4.73
CA ILE A 108 -21.15 -4.11 -3.74
C ILE A 108 -22.22 -3.27 -4.45
N THR A 109 -23.49 -3.51 -4.09
CA THR A 109 -24.63 -2.73 -4.57
C THR A 109 -25.49 -2.23 -3.41
N LEU A 110 -26.30 -1.21 -3.68
CA LEU A 110 -27.27 -0.66 -2.74
C LEU A 110 -28.59 -0.43 -3.48
N GLY A 111 -29.69 -0.79 -2.89
CA GLY A 111 -31.03 -0.52 -3.41
C GLY A 111 -32.11 -1.27 -2.65
N ASP A 112 -33.33 -1.14 -3.16
CA ASP A 112 -34.48 -1.82 -2.60
C ASP A 112 -34.42 -3.32 -2.83
N VAL A 113 -34.63 -4.08 -1.75
CA VAL A 113 -34.60 -5.53 -1.71
C VAL A 113 -35.82 -6.06 -0.99
N LEU A 114 -36.52 -6.95 -1.66
CA LEU A 114 -37.62 -7.72 -1.07
C LEU A 114 -37.04 -8.97 -0.42
N HIS A 115 -37.21 -9.10 0.89
CA HIS A 115 -36.76 -10.26 1.67
C HIS A 115 -37.92 -11.25 1.82
N GLU A 116 -37.75 -12.48 1.37
CA GLU A 116 -38.74 -13.54 1.43
C GLU A 116 -38.07 -14.88 1.78
N GLU A 117 -38.48 -15.48 2.90
CA GLU A 117 -38.11 -16.84 3.40
C GLU A 117 -36.69 -17.36 3.02
N GLY A 118 -35.65 -16.58 3.34
CA GLY A 118 -34.24 -16.99 3.11
C GLY A 118 -33.70 -16.70 1.71
N ASP A 119 -34.47 -15.98 0.87
CA ASP A 119 -34.01 -15.43 -0.41
C ASP A 119 -34.29 -13.91 -0.47
N PHE A 120 -33.83 -13.24 -1.49
CA PHE A 120 -34.03 -11.81 -1.69
C PHE A 120 -34.03 -11.45 -3.17
N PHE A 121 -34.84 -10.46 -3.52
CA PHE A 121 -35.11 -10.05 -4.90
C PHE A 121 -35.06 -8.54 -5.02
N GLY A 122 -34.68 -8.04 -6.20
CA GLY A 122 -34.68 -6.61 -6.51
C GLY A 122 -33.63 -6.23 -7.53
N ASP A 123 -33.73 -5.00 -8.03
CA ASP A 123 -32.80 -4.49 -9.05
C ASP A 123 -31.35 -4.45 -8.55
N ALA A 124 -31.15 -4.16 -7.26
CA ALA A 124 -29.81 -4.17 -6.67
C ALA A 124 -29.16 -5.58 -6.68
N VAL A 125 -29.98 -6.64 -6.52
CA VAL A 125 -29.53 -8.03 -6.62
C VAL A 125 -29.18 -8.39 -8.07
N ALA A 126 -30.10 -8.05 -9.01
CA ALA A 126 -29.86 -8.26 -10.43
C ALA A 126 -28.60 -7.50 -10.90
N LEU A 127 -28.43 -6.26 -10.46
CA LEU A 127 -27.27 -5.43 -10.78
C LEU A 127 -25.96 -6.06 -10.26
N ALA A 128 -25.93 -6.55 -9.02
CA ALA A 128 -24.75 -7.21 -8.46
C ALA A 128 -24.32 -8.41 -9.31
N ALA A 129 -25.28 -9.24 -9.76
CA ALA A 129 -24.98 -10.37 -10.63
C ALA A 129 -24.43 -9.94 -12.00
N ARG A 130 -24.84 -8.78 -12.53
CA ARG A 130 -24.32 -8.26 -13.81
C ARG A 130 -22.91 -7.66 -13.65
N ILE A 131 -22.68 -6.89 -12.59
CA ILE A 131 -21.37 -6.30 -12.30
C ILE A 131 -20.33 -7.39 -12.07
N GLU A 132 -20.70 -8.49 -11.41
CA GLU A 132 -19.77 -9.61 -11.19
C GLU A 132 -19.15 -10.14 -12.49
N THR A 133 -19.94 -10.23 -13.58
CA THR A 133 -19.46 -10.76 -14.86
C THR A 133 -18.33 -9.92 -15.49
N ILE A 134 -18.28 -8.64 -15.14
CA ILE A 134 -17.27 -7.70 -15.63
C ILE A 134 -16.19 -7.36 -14.59
N THR A 135 -16.33 -7.87 -13.36
CA THR A 135 -15.35 -7.64 -12.29
C THR A 135 -14.12 -8.51 -12.50
N PRO A 136 -12.91 -7.95 -12.62
CA PRO A 136 -11.68 -8.73 -12.72
C PRO A 136 -11.40 -9.53 -11.42
N PRO A 137 -10.59 -10.59 -11.51
CA PRO A 137 -10.08 -11.28 -10.32
C PRO A 137 -9.39 -10.30 -9.36
N ASP A 138 -9.54 -10.53 -8.06
CA ASP A 138 -8.98 -9.72 -6.96
C ASP A 138 -9.49 -8.27 -6.88
N GLU A 139 -10.50 -7.91 -7.67
CA GLU A 139 -11.06 -6.56 -7.64
C GLU A 139 -12.38 -6.51 -6.86
N ILE A 140 -12.67 -5.33 -6.33
CA ILE A 140 -13.92 -4.99 -5.67
C ILE A 140 -14.59 -3.90 -6.49
N TYR A 141 -15.73 -4.23 -7.12
CA TYR A 141 -16.51 -3.28 -7.89
C TYR A 141 -17.73 -2.82 -7.10
N MET A 142 -18.16 -1.60 -7.37
CA MET A 142 -19.26 -0.95 -6.64
C MET A 142 -20.19 -0.22 -7.61
N SER A 143 -21.51 -0.34 -7.40
CA SER A 143 -22.49 0.44 -8.14
C SER A 143 -22.45 1.93 -7.78
N ALA A 144 -22.97 2.80 -8.65
CA ALA A 144 -23.08 4.23 -8.39
C ALA A 144 -23.87 4.56 -7.11
N ALA A 145 -24.98 3.86 -6.86
CA ALA A 145 -25.77 4.05 -5.63
C ALA A 145 -24.97 3.69 -4.37
N ALA A 146 -24.24 2.58 -4.40
CA ALA A 146 -23.35 2.19 -3.30
C ALA A 146 -22.21 3.21 -3.12
N ARG A 147 -21.58 3.66 -4.21
CA ARG A 147 -20.53 4.68 -4.17
C ARG A 147 -21.00 5.98 -3.54
N PHE A 148 -22.24 6.38 -3.81
CA PHE A 148 -22.80 7.60 -3.22
C PHE A 148 -23.00 7.48 -1.70
N ALA A 149 -23.34 6.28 -1.21
CA ALA A 149 -23.65 6.02 0.20
C ALA A 149 -22.41 5.62 1.05
N VAL A 150 -21.27 5.32 0.43
CA VAL A 150 -20.06 4.91 1.18
C VAL A 150 -19.40 6.10 1.87
N ASN A 151 -18.82 5.88 3.04
CA ASN A 151 -17.99 6.90 3.72
C ASN A 151 -16.66 7.09 2.96
N HIS A 152 -16.54 8.18 2.23
CA HIS A 152 -15.34 8.50 1.43
C HIS A 152 -14.09 8.81 2.26
N GLY A 153 -14.22 9.06 3.57
CA GLY A 153 -13.09 9.19 4.49
C GLY A 153 -12.43 7.85 4.81
N GLU A 154 -13.19 6.74 4.71
CA GLU A 154 -12.70 5.40 4.99
C GLU A 154 -12.44 4.56 3.73
N VAL A 155 -13.22 4.78 2.67
CA VAL A 155 -13.20 3.98 1.45
C VAL A 155 -13.06 4.88 0.23
N ARG A 156 -11.93 4.76 -0.45
CA ARG A 156 -11.70 5.47 -1.72
C ARG A 156 -12.20 4.63 -2.89
N THR A 157 -12.73 5.31 -3.90
CA THR A 157 -13.26 4.67 -5.11
C THR A 157 -12.85 5.46 -6.35
N THR A 158 -12.55 4.74 -7.43
CA THR A 158 -12.23 5.33 -8.75
C THR A 158 -13.25 4.84 -9.77
N LEU A 159 -13.76 5.73 -10.62
CA LEU A 159 -14.62 5.35 -11.75
C LEU A 159 -13.83 4.43 -12.69
N VAL A 160 -14.40 3.28 -13.01
CA VAL A 160 -13.85 2.36 -14.00
C VAL A 160 -14.34 2.74 -15.39
N ASP A 161 -15.67 2.68 -15.59
CA ASP A 161 -16.35 3.06 -16.82
C ASP A 161 -17.88 3.02 -16.59
N ALA A 162 -18.65 3.36 -17.63
CA ALA A 162 -20.10 3.13 -17.68
C ALA A 162 -20.39 1.96 -18.62
N PHE A 163 -20.96 0.89 -18.08
CA PHE A 163 -21.18 -0.36 -18.81
C PHE A 163 -22.63 -0.56 -19.23
N ALA A 164 -22.87 -0.97 -20.48
CA ALA A 164 -24.16 -1.46 -20.93
C ALA A 164 -24.42 -2.85 -20.33
N LEU A 165 -25.26 -2.93 -19.32
CA LEU A 165 -25.58 -4.17 -18.62
C LEU A 165 -26.97 -4.69 -19.04
N LYS A 166 -27.08 -6.02 -19.27
CA LYS A 166 -28.34 -6.65 -19.68
C LYS A 166 -29.44 -6.41 -18.64
N GLY A 167 -30.56 -5.81 -19.08
CA GLY A 167 -31.71 -5.49 -18.21
C GLY A 167 -31.69 -4.07 -17.64
N PHE A 168 -30.67 -3.28 -17.95
CA PHE A 168 -30.58 -1.86 -17.58
C PHE A 168 -30.63 -1.00 -18.84
N PRO A 169 -31.56 -0.05 -18.97
CA PRO A 169 -31.77 0.71 -20.21
C PRO A 169 -30.62 1.68 -20.51
N GLU A 170 -29.93 2.17 -19.50
CA GLU A 170 -28.81 3.11 -19.62
C GLU A 170 -27.51 2.48 -19.16
N PRO A 171 -26.35 2.93 -19.68
CA PRO A 171 -25.05 2.51 -19.17
C PRO A 171 -24.91 2.82 -17.69
N VAL A 172 -24.52 1.84 -16.90
CA VAL A 172 -24.37 1.93 -15.44
C VAL A 172 -22.93 2.29 -15.09
N PRO A 173 -22.68 3.42 -14.42
CA PRO A 173 -21.35 3.76 -13.92
C PRO A 173 -20.92 2.77 -12.83
N ILE A 174 -19.73 2.20 -13.01
CA ILE A 174 -19.13 1.24 -12.08
C ILE A 174 -17.85 1.82 -11.51
N TYR A 175 -17.69 1.65 -10.21
CA TYR A 175 -16.54 2.15 -9.46
C TYR A 175 -15.74 0.99 -8.88
N ARG A 176 -14.42 1.11 -8.92
CA ARG A 176 -13.50 0.22 -8.23
C ARG A 176 -13.25 0.76 -6.83
N VAL A 177 -13.34 -0.10 -5.83
CA VAL A 177 -12.86 0.20 -4.47
C VAL A 177 -11.34 0.13 -4.48
N GLU A 178 -10.68 1.23 -4.11
CA GLU A 178 -9.24 1.25 -3.97
C GLU A 178 -8.83 0.42 -2.76
N GLN A 179 -8.16 -0.67 -3.04
CA GLN A 179 -7.63 -1.56 -2.01
C GLN A 179 -6.30 -0.97 -1.51
N THR A 180 -6.38 0.06 -0.66
CA THR A 180 -5.27 0.86 -0.15
C THR A 180 -4.22 0.07 0.64
N HIS A 181 -4.39 -1.23 0.77
CA HIS A 181 -3.56 -2.08 1.61
C HIS A 181 -2.79 -3.16 0.83
N ARG A 182 -2.55 -2.94 -0.46
CA ARG A 182 -1.54 -3.76 -1.14
C ARG A 182 -0.21 -3.44 -0.49
N THR A 183 0.30 -4.35 0.34
CA THR A 183 1.72 -4.35 0.67
C THR A 183 2.46 -4.49 -0.65
N GLN A 184 2.98 -3.39 -1.15
CA GLN A 184 3.79 -3.40 -2.35
C GLN A 184 5.22 -3.71 -1.94
N VAL A 185 5.74 -4.84 -2.36
CA VAL A 185 7.16 -5.17 -2.23
C VAL A 185 7.89 -4.62 -3.45
N ILE A 186 8.81 -3.70 -3.23
CA ILE A 186 9.68 -3.15 -4.26
C ILE A 186 11.10 -3.61 -3.97
N SER A 187 11.62 -4.49 -4.84
CA SER A 187 12.95 -5.09 -4.68
C SER A 187 13.99 -4.37 -5.54
N GLY A 188 15.27 -4.52 -5.17
CA GLY A 188 16.38 -4.01 -5.96
C GLY A 188 16.46 -2.48 -6.05
N GLN A 189 15.85 -1.76 -5.10
CA GLN A 189 15.89 -0.30 -5.09
C GLN A 189 17.17 0.22 -4.42
N TYR A 190 17.69 1.31 -4.96
CA TYR A 190 18.72 2.12 -4.30
C TYR A 190 18.04 3.13 -3.41
N ILE A 191 18.20 2.96 -2.11
CA ILE A 191 17.51 3.70 -1.07
C ILE A 191 18.45 4.77 -0.56
N LEU A 192 18.09 6.02 -0.77
CA LEU A 192 18.78 7.19 -0.24
C LEU A 192 18.03 7.69 0.99
N TRP A 193 18.74 7.75 2.10
CA TRP A 193 18.26 8.36 3.34
C TRP A 193 19.09 9.61 3.63
N THR A 194 18.42 10.72 3.87
CA THR A 194 19.09 11.99 4.20
C THR A 194 18.56 12.57 5.48
N ASP A 195 19.42 13.27 6.21
CA ASP A 195 19.10 13.94 7.47
C ASP A 195 20.02 15.16 7.66
N LEU A 196 19.52 16.21 8.30
CA LEU A 196 20.33 17.41 8.56
C LEU A 196 20.95 17.39 9.95
N ARG A 197 22.27 17.41 10.01
CA ARG A 197 22.97 17.49 11.27
C ARG A 197 22.78 18.87 11.90
N GLY A 198 22.35 18.88 13.16
CA GLY A 198 22.19 20.12 13.92
C GLY A 198 20.84 20.82 13.75
N PHE A 199 19.98 20.38 12.81
CA PHE A 199 18.69 21.00 12.57
C PHE A 199 17.79 21.01 13.83
N GLY A 200 17.73 19.93 14.60
CA GLY A 200 16.97 19.90 15.84
C GLY A 200 17.38 20.96 16.86
N LYS A 201 18.71 21.25 16.96
CA LYS A 201 19.21 22.34 17.80
C LYS A 201 18.82 23.72 17.23
N PHE A 202 18.94 23.87 15.92
CA PHE A 202 18.54 25.10 15.20
C PHE A 202 17.04 25.38 15.42
N ALA A 203 16.17 24.39 15.18
CA ALA A 203 14.72 24.51 15.38
C ALA A 203 14.34 24.82 16.84
N ALA A 204 15.06 24.28 17.82
CA ALA A 204 14.83 24.53 19.24
C ALA A 204 15.16 25.96 19.69
N THR A 205 15.82 26.78 18.86
CA THR A 205 16.10 28.19 19.19
C THR A 205 14.86 29.12 19.13
N GLY A 206 13.69 28.58 18.80
CA GLY A 206 12.41 29.29 18.73
C GLY A 206 12.19 30.13 17.46
N ARG A 207 13.06 29.96 16.47
CA ARG A 207 12.96 30.64 15.15
C ARG A 207 12.10 29.80 14.20
N ILE A 208 10.81 29.64 14.50
CA ILE A 208 9.89 28.75 13.76
C ILE A 208 9.87 29.12 12.27
N THR A 209 9.73 30.36 11.90
CA THR A 209 9.70 30.86 10.51
C THR A 209 11.00 30.59 9.75
N GLU A 210 12.14 30.58 10.43
CA GLU A 210 13.42 30.22 9.82
C GLU A 210 13.52 28.71 9.61
N ALA A 211 13.03 27.92 10.57
CA ALA A 211 12.98 26.45 10.44
C ALA A 211 12.03 26.01 9.31
N GLU A 212 10.85 26.64 9.19
CA GLU A 212 9.92 26.44 8.07
C GLU A 212 10.61 26.71 6.74
N ARG A 213 11.28 27.86 6.58
CA ARG A 213 12.00 28.19 5.34
C ARG A 213 13.10 27.18 4.99
N VAL A 214 13.78 26.65 5.98
CA VAL A 214 14.82 25.62 5.80
C VAL A 214 14.18 24.32 5.31
N LEU A 215 13.07 23.88 5.91
CA LEU A 215 12.35 22.68 5.51
C LEU A 215 11.70 22.82 4.12
N ASP A 216 11.11 23.98 3.80
CA ASP A 216 10.57 24.27 2.47
C ASP A 216 11.67 24.16 1.40
N ARG A 217 12.85 24.77 1.67
CA ARG A 217 14.00 24.66 0.75
C ARG A 217 14.47 23.24 0.56
N LEU A 218 14.50 22.45 1.65
CA LEU A 218 14.88 21.04 1.59
C LEU A 218 13.88 20.23 0.77
N LEU A 219 12.58 20.46 0.95
CA LEU A 219 11.51 19.80 0.21
C LEU A 219 11.56 20.14 -1.29
N ASP A 220 11.82 21.42 -1.63
CA ASP A 220 12.03 21.85 -3.01
C ASP A 220 13.22 21.12 -3.65
N LEU A 221 14.33 21.04 -2.92
CA LEU A 221 15.53 20.31 -3.37
C LEU A 221 15.23 18.82 -3.60
N VAL A 222 14.56 18.17 -2.67
CA VAL A 222 14.11 16.76 -2.83
C VAL A 222 13.26 16.61 -4.09
N SER A 223 12.33 17.53 -4.32
CA SER A 223 11.44 17.49 -5.48
C SER A 223 12.22 17.66 -6.80
N GLN A 224 13.16 18.60 -6.85
CA GLN A 224 14.03 18.83 -8.01
C GLN A 224 14.90 17.60 -8.31
N ILE A 225 15.54 17.03 -7.29
CA ILE A 225 16.37 15.82 -7.40
C ILE A 225 15.55 14.62 -7.90
N CYS A 226 14.33 14.42 -7.37
CA CYS A 226 13.45 13.36 -7.85
C CYS A 226 13.09 13.53 -9.34
N GLN A 227 12.80 14.74 -9.78
CA GLN A 227 12.47 15.03 -11.19
C GLN A 227 13.69 14.83 -12.11
N GLU A 228 14.86 15.33 -11.72
CA GLU A 228 16.07 15.30 -12.54
C GLU A 228 16.62 13.87 -12.69
N PHE A 229 16.65 13.08 -11.62
CA PHE A 229 17.29 11.77 -11.57
C PHE A 229 16.31 10.59 -11.58
N GLY A 230 14.99 10.84 -11.69
CA GLY A 230 13.97 9.79 -11.73
C GLY A 230 13.78 9.08 -10.38
N GLY A 231 14.00 9.81 -9.28
CA GLY A 231 13.77 9.35 -7.93
C GLY A 231 12.30 9.41 -7.51
N ILE A 232 11.96 8.67 -6.47
CA ILE A 232 10.64 8.73 -5.84
C ILE A 232 10.84 9.01 -4.35
N ASN A 233 10.31 10.14 -3.86
CA ASN A 233 10.26 10.40 -2.42
C ASN A 233 9.21 9.48 -1.78
N ARG A 234 9.64 8.60 -0.88
CA ARG A 234 8.78 7.61 -0.22
C ARG A 234 8.13 8.13 1.05
N PHE A 235 8.86 8.93 1.80
CA PHE A 235 8.36 9.68 2.94
C PHE A 235 9.31 10.81 3.34
N SER A 236 8.77 11.76 4.08
CA SER A 236 9.52 12.83 4.72
C SER A 236 9.05 12.94 6.17
N ASP A 237 9.98 13.10 7.10
CA ASP A 237 9.72 13.32 8.52
C ASP A 237 10.68 14.41 9.03
N GLY A 238 10.16 15.62 9.11
CA GLY A 238 10.96 16.83 9.40
C GLY A 238 12.07 17.02 8.35
N ASP A 239 13.31 16.97 8.81
CA ASP A 239 14.52 17.10 7.98
C ASP A 239 15.03 15.76 7.41
N THR A 240 14.36 14.67 7.71
CA THR A 240 14.67 13.34 7.19
C THR A 240 13.87 13.04 5.94
N HIS A 241 14.53 12.53 4.89
CA HIS A 241 13.87 12.09 3.65
C HIS A 241 14.35 10.71 3.22
N CYS A 242 13.42 9.91 2.68
CA CYS A 242 13.71 8.61 2.08
C CYS A 242 13.33 8.61 0.60
N LEU A 243 14.32 8.54 -0.26
CA LEU A 243 14.14 8.49 -1.71
C LEU A 243 14.54 7.11 -2.24
N THR A 244 13.94 6.69 -3.35
CA THR A 244 14.31 5.45 -4.03
C THR A 244 14.60 5.69 -5.50
N PHE A 245 15.57 4.95 -6.04
CA PHE A 245 15.98 4.97 -7.44
C PHE A 245 16.07 3.55 -7.97
N SER A 246 15.95 3.38 -9.29
CA SER A 246 16.08 2.08 -9.96
C SER A 246 17.50 1.79 -10.48
N ASP A 247 18.40 2.78 -10.43
CA ASP A 247 19.72 2.72 -11.02
C ASP A 247 20.78 3.29 -10.06
N ALA A 248 21.94 2.61 -9.96
CA ALA A 248 23.02 2.95 -9.00
C ALA A 248 23.67 4.30 -9.30
N ASP A 249 24.01 4.53 -10.57
CA ASP A 249 24.71 5.77 -10.96
C ASP A 249 23.81 6.98 -10.85
N ARG A 250 22.51 6.83 -11.19
CA ARG A 250 21.50 7.88 -10.97
C ARG A 250 21.30 8.19 -9.49
N ALA A 251 21.22 7.16 -8.65
CA ALA A 251 21.10 7.33 -7.21
C ALA A 251 22.31 8.06 -6.62
N MET A 252 23.52 7.69 -7.08
CA MET A 252 24.76 8.32 -6.63
C MET A 252 24.88 9.77 -7.10
N ALA A 253 24.55 10.04 -8.37
CA ALA A 253 24.55 11.40 -8.94
C ALA A 253 23.53 12.29 -8.22
N ALA A 254 22.33 11.77 -7.95
CA ALA A 254 21.30 12.44 -7.18
C ALA A 254 21.78 12.79 -5.76
N THR A 255 22.42 11.84 -5.09
CA THR A 255 22.95 12.02 -3.73
C THR A 255 24.04 13.09 -3.69
N GLU A 256 24.99 13.02 -4.61
CA GLU A 256 26.10 14.00 -4.68
C GLU A 256 25.57 15.40 -5.02
N ARG A 257 24.65 15.50 -5.98
CA ARG A 257 24.01 16.76 -6.37
C ARG A 257 23.24 17.37 -5.21
N MET A 258 22.44 16.59 -4.52
CA MET A 258 21.65 17.02 -3.38
C MET A 258 22.55 17.57 -2.26
N ALA A 259 23.64 16.88 -1.92
CA ALA A 259 24.60 17.31 -0.92
C ALA A 259 25.29 18.63 -1.30
N GLN A 260 25.69 18.77 -2.58
CA GLN A 260 26.34 19.99 -3.08
C GLN A 260 25.42 21.22 -3.04
N ASP A 261 24.17 21.07 -3.53
CA ASP A 261 23.20 22.18 -3.54
C ASP A 261 22.78 22.54 -2.12
N TRP A 262 22.71 21.57 -1.21
CA TRP A 262 22.49 21.82 0.20
C TRP A 262 23.66 22.58 0.84
N ASP A 263 24.91 22.17 0.61
CA ASP A 263 26.10 22.85 1.15
C ASP A 263 26.22 24.29 0.66
N LEU A 264 25.81 24.59 -0.56
CA LEU A 264 25.75 25.94 -1.07
C LEU A 264 24.71 26.79 -0.32
N PHE A 265 23.54 26.22 -0.04
CA PHE A 265 22.50 26.89 0.71
C PHE A 265 22.90 27.08 2.18
N ASP A 266 23.40 26.03 2.84
CA ASP A 266 23.86 26.06 4.24
C ASP A 266 24.92 27.14 4.49
N ARG A 267 25.92 27.22 3.59
CA ARG A 267 26.96 28.26 3.67
C ARG A 267 26.40 29.68 3.47
N ARG A 268 25.48 29.85 2.50
CA ARG A 268 24.87 31.16 2.21
C ARG A 268 24.05 31.67 3.39
N GLU A 269 23.26 30.79 4.00
CA GLU A 269 22.37 31.10 5.11
C GLU A 269 23.03 30.95 6.49
N GLN A 270 24.28 30.47 6.54
CA GLN A 270 25.09 30.26 7.78
C GLN A 270 24.38 29.39 8.82
N LEU A 271 23.67 28.34 8.38
CA LEU A 271 22.84 27.49 9.25
C LEU A 271 23.70 26.54 10.08
N ASN A 272 24.85 26.11 9.59
CA ASN A 272 25.70 25.05 10.16
C ASN A 272 24.93 23.70 10.32
N CYS A 273 24.11 23.39 9.34
CA CYS A 273 23.27 22.19 9.27
C CYS A 273 23.70 21.31 8.09
N GLY A 274 24.86 20.71 8.14
CA GLY A 274 25.34 19.82 7.07
C GLY A 274 24.43 18.60 6.88
N MET A 275 24.27 18.14 5.63
CA MET A 275 23.49 16.94 5.33
C MET A 275 24.32 15.68 5.55
N THR A 276 23.72 14.65 6.14
CA THR A 276 24.23 13.29 6.09
C THR A 276 23.35 12.48 5.15
N ALA A 277 23.93 11.82 4.17
CA ALA A 277 23.26 10.97 3.21
C ALA A 277 23.81 9.54 3.25
N ALA A 278 22.95 8.54 3.29
CA ALA A 278 23.31 7.12 3.21
C ALA A 278 22.59 6.44 2.06
N LEU A 279 23.31 5.69 1.24
CA LEU A 279 22.80 4.96 0.08
C LEU A 279 23.02 3.45 0.24
N HIS A 280 21.94 2.67 0.12
CA HIS A 280 21.97 1.21 0.22
C HIS A 280 21.00 0.59 -0.80
N LYS A 281 21.34 -0.59 -1.31
CA LYS A 281 20.47 -1.37 -2.18
C LYS A 281 19.66 -2.37 -1.38
N GLY A 282 18.34 -2.37 -1.55
CA GLY A 282 17.51 -3.32 -0.80
C GLY A 282 16.07 -3.41 -1.28
N THR A 283 15.28 -4.10 -0.46
CA THR A 283 13.85 -4.30 -0.67
C THR A 283 13.06 -3.49 0.35
N LEU A 284 12.03 -2.81 -0.11
CA LEU A 284 11.07 -2.10 0.72
C LEU A 284 9.68 -2.71 0.59
N CYS A 285 8.95 -2.70 1.70
CA CYS A 285 7.54 -3.01 1.76
C CYS A 285 6.76 -1.72 2.01
N LEU A 286 5.91 -1.36 1.09
CA LEU A 286 5.02 -0.20 1.21
C LEU A 286 3.66 -0.68 1.70
N PHE A 287 3.23 -0.18 2.85
CA PHE A 287 1.94 -0.52 3.44
C PHE A 287 1.27 0.75 3.95
N ARG A 288 0.20 1.17 3.28
CA ARG A 288 -0.45 2.48 3.54
C ARG A 288 0.56 3.63 3.38
N SER A 289 0.71 4.44 4.44
CA SER A 289 1.73 5.49 4.54
C SER A 289 3.06 4.98 5.13
N TYR A 290 3.13 3.69 5.49
CA TYR A 290 4.34 3.12 6.07
C TYR A 290 5.26 2.59 5.00
N VAL A 291 6.55 2.83 5.19
CA VAL A 291 7.64 2.23 4.44
C VAL A 291 8.42 1.35 5.41
N LEU A 292 8.50 0.05 5.11
CA LEU A 292 9.09 -0.95 5.98
C LEU A 292 10.18 -1.72 5.22
N GLY A 293 11.18 -2.20 5.94
CA GLY A 293 12.23 -3.06 5.36
C GLY A 293 13.52 -2.98 6.14
N THR A 294 14.28 -4.07 6.18
CA THR A 294 15.60 -4.12 6.82
C THR A 294 16.58 -3.13 6.20
N ALA A 295 16.42 -2.84 4.90
CA ALA A 295 17.23 -1.87 4.18
C ALA A 295 17.12 -0.44 4.76
N LEU A 296 15.96 -0.05 5.32
CA LEU A 296 15.80 1.24 6.01
C LEU A 296 16.64 1.28 7.29
N ASN A 297 16.69 0.17 8.03
CA ASN A 297 17.49 0.08 9.25
C ASN A 297 18.98 0.27 8.96
N VAL A 298 19.45 -0.20 7.78
CA VAL A 298 20.84 -0.01 7.33
C VAL A 298 21.14 1.46 7.14
N VAL A 299 20.35 2.15 6.28
CA VAL A 299 20.61 3.57 5.94
C VAL A 299 20.40 4.48 7.14
N ALA A 300 19.35 4.27 7.93
CA ALA A 300 19.11 5.02 9.16
C ALA A 300 20.22 4.81 10.19
N GLY A 301 20.69 3.56 10.37
CA GLY A 301 21.80 3.23 11.27
C GLY A 301 23.12 3.89 10.87
N ILE A 302 23.42 3.99 9.57
CA ILE A 302 24.60 4.70 9.06
C ILE A 302 24.50 6.20 9.41
N VAL A 303 23.36 6.83 9.10
CA VAL A 303 23.15 8.26 9.37
C VAL A 303 23.21 8.56 10.87
N ASP A 304 22.53 7.77 11.70
CA ASP A 304 22.53 7.95 13.16
C ASP A 304 23.95 7.82 13.76
N SER A 305 24.73 6.84 13.31
CA SER A 305 26.09 6.59 13.81
C SER A 305 27.10 7.64 13.37
N SER A 306 26.84 8.32 12.23
CA SER A 306 27.71 9.40 11.73
C SER A 306 27.47 10.75 12.42
N ARG A 307 26.33 10.95 13.11
CA ARG A 307 26.01 12.20 13.80
C ARG A 307 27.02 12.63 14.87
N SER A 308 27.80 11.71 15.40
CA SER A 308 28.81 12.00 16.43
C SER A 308 30.11 12.60 15.88
N GLN A 309 30.33 12.57 14.58
CA GLN A 309 31.52 13.11 13.95
C GLN A 309 31.28 14.58 13.56
N SER A 310 31.89 15.50 14.32
CA SER A 310 31.78 16.95 14.11
C SER A 310 32.57 17.37 12.87
N GLN A 311 31.93 17.34 11.68
CA GLN A 311 32.52 17.89 10.46
C GLN A 311 31.56 18.93 9.84
N THR A 312 32.15 20.01 9.31
CA THR A 312 31.42 21.01 8.52
C THR A 312 31.15 20.46 7.11
N GLY A 313 29.94 20.74 6.57
CA GLY A 313 29.52 20.29 5.25
C GLY A 313 28.84 18.92 5.24
N SER A 314 28.39 18.52 4.06
CA SER A 314 27.63 17.28 3.87
C SER A 314 28.52 16.05 3.78
N GLU A 315 28.00 14.92 4.24
CA GLU A 315 28.69 13.60 4.20
C GLU A 315 27.84 12.58 3.46
N ILE A 316 28.47 11.82 2.59
CA ILE A 316 27.82 10.79 1.78
C ILE A 316 28.44 9.45 2.11
N PHE A 317 27.59 8.50 2.52
CA PHE A 317 27.94 7.12 2.80
C PHE A 317 27.20 6.18 1.84
N LEU A 318 27.82 5.08 1.50
CA LEU A 318 27.19 4.01 0.72
C LEU A 318 27.69 2.64 1.16
N THR A 319 26.84 1.63 0.96
CA THR A 319 27.22 0.25 1.27
C THR A 319 28.01 -0.41 0.14
N GLY A 320 28.76 -1.47 0.44
CA GLY A 320 29.52 -2.23 -0.54
C GLY A 320 28.66 -2.83 -1.67
N GLU A 321 27.37 -3.06 -1.43
CA GLU A 321 26.44 -3.48 -2.48
C GLU A 321 26.25 -2.41 -3.54
N VAL A 322 26.08 -1.16 -3.13
CA VAL A 322 25.96 -0.02 -4.06
C VAL A 322 27.31 0.21 -4.76
N GLN A 323 28.40 0.22 -4.00
CA GLN A 323 29.76 0.44 -4.55
C GLN A 323 30.10 -0.52 -5.70
N ARG A 324 29.73 -1.80 -5.60
CA ARG A 324 29.99 -2.80 -6.64
C ARG A 324 29.21 -2.59 -7.93
N GLU A 325 28.13 -1.85 -7.89
CA GLU A 325 27.24 -1.62 -9.04
C GLU A 325 27.43 -0.23 -9.67
N LEU A 326 28.27 0.63 -9.07
CA LEU A 326 28.63 1.91 -9.67
C LEU A 326 29.53 1.69 -10.89
N THR A 327 29.23 2.35 -12.00
CA THR A 327 30.03 2.35 -13.24
C THR A 327 30.87 3.62 -13.38
N GLY A 328 30.50 4.69 -12.70
CA GLY A 328 31.22 5.97 -12.71
C GLY A 328 32.56 5.91 -11.99
N SER A 329 33.67 5.78 -12.76
CA SER A 329 35.05 5.68 -12.21
C SER A 329 35.41 6.87 -11.32
N HIS A 330 34.86 8.06 -11.58
CA HIS A 330 35.12 9.29 -10.81
C HIS A 330 34.58 9.23 -9.37
N TRP A 331 33.54 8.43 -9.11
CA TRP A 331 33.10 8.17 -7.74
C TRP A 331 33.97 7.11 -7.09
N ILE A 332 34.22 5.99 -7.79
CA ILE A 332 34.97 4.84 -7.26
C ILE A 332 36.32 5.26 -6.74
N SER A 333 37.04 6.14 -7.45
CA SER A 333 38.36 6.65 -7.04
C SER A 333 38.33 7.50 -5.76
N ARG A 334 37.16 8.00 -5.35
CA ARG A 334 36.96 8.86 -4.17
C ARG A 334 36.36 8.11 -2.98
N LEU A 335 36.06 6.83 -3.14
CA LEU A 335 35.47 6.03 -2.07
C LEU A 335 36.53 5.51 -1.11
N HIS A 336 36.32 5.79 0.17
CA HIS A 336 37.18 5.30 1.25
C HIS A 336 36.34 4.41 2.17
N ARG A 337 36.81 3.19 2.43
CA ARG A 337 36.19 2.30 3.40
C ARG A 337 36.28 2.92 4.79
N VAL A 338 35.18 2.92 5.52
CA VAL A 338 35.09 3.44 6.88
C VAL A 338 34.48 2.41 7.82
N GLU A 339 34.91 2.42 9.07
CA GLU A 339 34.29 1.64 10.13
C GLU A 339 33.29 2.53 10.85
N ILE A 340 32.01 2.19 10.75
CA ILE A 340 30.92 2.85 11.47
C ILE A 340 30.37 1.84 12.47
N GLY A 341 30.42 2.17 13.76
CA GLY A 341 29.83 1.36 14.81
C GLY A 341 28.31 1.42 14.73
N LEU A 342 27.67 0.46 14.11
CA LEU A 342 26.21 0.40 13.93
C LEU A 342 25.47 0.00 15.23
N GLY A 343 26.05 0.23 16.42
CA GLY A 343 25.45 -0.03 17.72
C GLY A 343 24.98 -1.47 17.91
N ASP A 344 24.34 -1.76 19.07
CA ASP A 344 23.78 -3.09 19.42
C ASP A 344 22.54 -3.51 18.60
N ARG A 345 22.18 -2.82 17.53
CA ARG A 345 21.17 -3.28 16.55
C ARG A 345 21.74 -4.38 15.66
N ASN A 346 22.20 -5.41 16.29
CA ASN A 346 23.06 -6.54 15.87
C ASN A 346 22.60 -7.41 14.67
N GLN A 347 21.79 -6.92 13.76
CA GLN A 347 21.50 -7.61 12.48
C GLN A 347 22.30 -7.05 11.29
N LEU A 348 23.15 -6.03 11.51
CA LEU A 348 23.88 -5.32 10.46
C LEU A 348 25.40 -5.63 10.46
N GLY A 349 25.85 -6.62 11.22
CA GLY A 349 27.24 -7.06 11.25
C GLY A 349 27.72 -7.56 9.89
N GLY A 350 28.79 -6.96 9.37
CA GLY A 350 29.45 -7.41 8.14
C GLY A 350 29.14 -6.62 6.87
N ILE A 351 28.45 -5.48 6.96
CA ILE A 351 28.22 -4.59 5.82
C ILE A 351 29.43 -3.65 5.66
N ASP A 352 30.07 -3.73 4.49
CA ASP A 352 31.13 -2.77 4.12
C ASP A 352 30.51 -1.40 3.87
N ILE A 353 31.01 -0.36 4.51
CA ILE A 353 30.57 1.02 4.35
C ILE A 353 31.70 1.85 3.77
N PHE A 354 31.37 2.67 2.79
CA PHE A 354 32.26 3.60 2.13
C PHE A 354 31.78 5.03 2.32
N ARG A 355 32.72 5.94 2.49
CA ARG A 355 32.45 7.39 2.48
C ARG A 355 32.98 7.99 1.20
N LEU A 356 32.21 8.90 0.59
CA LEU A 356 32.66 9.66 -0.57
C LEU A 356 33.59 10.80 -0.12
N GLY A 357 34.78 10.83 -0.64
CA GLY A 357 35.75 11.92 -0.45
C GLY A 357 35.42 13.15 -1.31
N PRO A 358 36.06 14.30 -1.05
CA PRO A 358 35.87 15.51 -1.85
C PRO A 358 36.25 15.28 -3.33
N ARG A 359 35.74 16.12 -4.22
CA ARG A 359 36.26 16.17 -5.59
C ARG A 359 37.70 16.71 -5.49
N GLY A 360 38.64 16.01 -6.09
CA GLY A 360 39.97 16.57 -6.33
C GLY A 360 39.83 17.75 -7.27
N ASP A 361 40.56 18.82 -6.98
CA ASP A 361 40.70 20.00 -7.85
C ASP A 361 41.23 19.63 -9.24
#